data_827953b41f7f684fec471fb3e2499a99
#
_entry.id   827953b41f7f684fec471fb3e2499a99
#
_cell.length_a   1.000
_cell.length_b   1.000
_cell.length_c   1.000
_cell.angle_alpha   90.00
_cell.angle_beta   90.00
_cell.angle_gamma   90.00
#
_symmetry.space_group_name_H-M   'P 1'
#
loop_
_entity.id
_entity.type
_entity.pdbx_description
1 polymer ?
#
loop_
_entity_poly.entity_id
_entity_poly.type
_entity_poly.pdbx_seq_one_letter_code
_entity_poly.pdbx_strand_id
1 'polypeptide(L)'
;MDKHYPVIDTRSIVMRWGDMDAVGHLNNTYYFRYLEQIRLDWLESLGHGIDPSGCGPVLAGTACVFRKEITYPATLDISIELEKLGRSSLKLRHHFYRRDDPGVVYASGEVTLVWVDYQAGKSVAIPEDIRAAVETAAKSAA
;
A
#
# COMPACT_ATOMS: atom_id res chain seq x y z
N MET A 1 8.80 -5.90 10.84
CA MET A 1 7.72 -4.96 10.46
C MET A 1 7.85 -3.60 11.10
N ASP A 2 8.75 -3.44 12.07
CA ASP A 2 8.92 -2.16 12.76
C ASP A 2 9.80 -1.16 12.00
N LYS A 3 10.57 -1.65 11.04
CA LYS A 3 11.48 -0.81 10.27
C LYS A 3 10.72 0.12 9.32
N HIS A 4 11.14 1.39 9.31
CA HIS A 4 10.66 2.41 8.38
C HIS A 4 11.61 2.51 7.20
N TYR A 5 11.02 2.65 6.02
CA TYR A 5 11.74 2.84 4.75
C TYR A 5 11.38 4.21 4.18
N PRO A 6 12.08 4.68 3.14
CA PRO A 6 11.73 5.95 2.52
C PRO A 6 10.25 6.00 2.10
N VAL A 7 9.54 7.03 2.57
CA VAL A 7 8.12 7.24 2.25
C VAL A 7 8.03 7.84 0.85
N ILE A 8 7.38 7.13 -0.06
CA ILE A 8 7.20 7.60 -1.44
C ILE A 8 5.83 8.22 -1.66
N ASP A 9 4.86 7.93 -0.80
CA ASP A 9 3.53 8.56 -0.82
C ASP A 9 2.84 8.30 0.52
N THR A 10 1.80 9.07 0.79
CA THR A 10 0.91 8.85 1.93
C THR A 10 -0.52 9.05 1.45
N ARG A 11 -1.40 8.11 1.77
CA ARG A 11 -2.80 8.15 1.38
C ARG A 11 -3.69 8.02 2.60
N SER A 12 -4.86 8.61 2.51
CA SER A 12 -5.82 8.61 3.61
C SER A 12 -7.04 7.78 3.27
N ILE A 13 -7.57 7.07 4.27
CA ILE A 13 -8.84 6.37 4.16
C ILE A 13 -9.69 6.72 5.36
N VAL A 14 -10.96 7.06 5.10
CA VAL A 14 -11.98 7.25 6.13
C VAL A 14 -12.61 5.89 6.43
N MET A 15 -12.49 5.43 7.67
CA MET A 15 -13.12 4.19 8.11
C MET A 15 -14.64 4.32 8.06
N ARG A 16 -15.30 3.31 7.53
CA ARG A 16 -16.78 3.23 7.51
C ARG A 16 -17.26 2.39 8.68
N TRP A 17 -18.48 2.70 9.14
CA TRP A 17 -19.09 1.96 10.24
C TRP A 17 -19.12 0.45 9.97
N GLY A 18 -19.48 0.03 8.75
CA GLY A 18 -19.55 -1.38 8.37
C GLY A 18 -18.20 -2.08 8.26
N ASP A 19 -17.09 -1.36 8.42
CA ASP A 19 -15.75 -1.96 8.42
C ASP A 19 -15.35 -2.51 9.79
N MET A 20 -16.18 -2.30 10.81
CA MET A 20 -15.98 -2.86 12.14
C MET A 20 -16.36 -4.34 12.20
N ASP A 21 -15.72 -5.06 13.11
CA ASP A 21 -16.12 -6.41 13.49
C ASP A 21 -17.09 -6.39 14.69
N ALA A 22 -17.42 -7.59 15.20
CA ALA A 22 -18.38 -7.73 16.30
C ALA A 22 -17.92 -7.12 17.62
N VAL A 23 -16.63 -6.85 17.79
CA VAL A 23 -16.09 -6.22 19.01
C VAL A 23 -15.83 -4.73 18.84
N GLY A 24 -16.27 -4.16 17.73
CA GLY A 24 -16.17 -2.72 17.47
C GLY A 24 -14.81 -2.25 16.99
N HIS A 25 -13.97 -3.13 16.53
CA HIS A 25 -12.65 -2.81 15.99
C HIS A 25 -12.65 -2.93 14.47
N LEU A 26 -11.77 -2.19 13.79
CA LEU A 26 -11.55 -2.39 12.37
C LEU A 26 -11.26 -3.88 12.12
N ASN A 27 -12.06 -4.50 11.26
CA ASN A 27 -11.93 -5.92 10.94
C ASN A 27 -10.56 -6.17 10.30
N ASN A 28 -9.86 -7.23 10.73
CA ASN A 28 -8.52 -7.55 10.25
C ASN A 28 -8.43 -7.68 8.72
N THR A 29 -9.49 -8.12 8.05
CA THR A 29 -9.51 -8.25 6.59
C THR A 29 -9.54 -6.89 5.89
N TYR A 30 -10.06 -5.85 6.54
CA TYR A 30 -10.15 -4.50 5.96
C TYR A 30 -8.81 -3.77 5.92
N TYR A 31 -7.84 -4.15 6.74
CA TYR A 31 -6.47 -3.61 6.59
C TYR A 31 -5.93 -3.91 5.21
N PHE A 32 -6.13 -5.13 4.71
CA PHE A 32 -5.71 -5.53 3.37
C PHE A 32 -6.52 -4.82 2.28
N ARG A 33 -7.81 -4.59 2.50
CA ARG A 33 -8.66 -3.82 1.60
C ARG A 33 -8.19 -2.36 1.49
N TYR A 34 -7.83 -1.77 2.62
CA TYR A 34 -7.33 -0.40 2.64
C TYR A 34 -5.98 -0.30 1.92
N LEU A 35 -5.09 -1.26 2.12
CA LEU A 35 -3.82 -1.30 1.39
C LEU A 35 -4.04 -1.45 -0.11
N GLU A 36 -4.99 -2.26 -0.53
CA GLU A 36 -5.37 -2.40 -1.93
C GLU A 36 -5.85 -1.07 -2.50
N GLN A 37 -6.75 -0.40 -1.80
CA GLN A 37 -7.30 0.87 -2.26
C GLN A 37 -6.22 1.95 -2.42
N ILE A 38 -5.35 2.10 -1.43
CA ILE A 38 -4.32 3.14 -1.49
C ILE A 38 -3.30 2.90 -2.60
N ARG A 39 -2.95 1.64 -2.88
CA ARG A 39 -2.00 1.38 -3.97
C ARG A 39 -2.63 1.57 -5.34
N LEU A 40 -3.92 1.26 -5.50
CA LEU A 40 -4.65 1.56 -6.73
C LEU A 40 -4.72 3.08 -6.97
N ASP A 41 -5.05 3.84 -5.94
CA ASP A 41 -5.11 5.30 -6.02
C ASP A 41 -3.73 5.88 -6.33
N TRP A 42 -2.69 5.34 -5.72
CA TRP A 42 -1.31 5.75 -5.98
C TRP A 42 -0.92 5.49 -7.45
N LEU A 43 -1.18 4.28 -7.95
CA LEU A 43 -0.85 3.93 -9.33
C LEU A 43 -1.65 4.77 -10.34
N GLU A 44 -2.92 5.03 -10.07
CA GLU A 44 -3.73 5.93 -10.90
C GLU A 44 -3.15 7.35 -10.92
N SER A 45 -2.64 7.83 -9.78
CA SER A 45 -2.01 9.14 -9.71
C SER A 45 -0.74 9.24 -10.57
N LEU A 46 -0.12 8.09 -10.87
CA LEU A 46 1.04 7.99 -11.75
C LEU A 46 0.64 7.73 -13.22
N GLY A 47 -0.65 7.72 -13.52
CA GLY A 47 -1.16 7.47 -14.86
C GLY A 47 -1.32 5.98 -15.21
N HIS A 48 -1.29 5.09 -14.22
CA HIS A 48 -1.35 3.64 -14.42
C HIS A 48 -2.58 3.02 -13.75
N GLY A 49 -3.76 3.31 -14.28
CA GLY A 49 -4.97 2.57 -13.92
C GLY A 49 -4.89 1.12 -14.37
N ILE A 50 -5.70 0.25 -13.77
CA ILE A 50 -5.73 -1.17 -14.12
C ILE A 50 -6.36 -1.36 -15.50
N ASP A 51 -5.63 -2.04 -16.40
CA ASP A 51 -6.07 -2.43 -17.74
C ASP A 51 -5.90 -3.95 -17.88
N PRO A 52 -7.00 -4.72 -17.80
CA PRO A 52 -6.91 -6.19 -17.91
C PRO A 52 -6.37 -6.71 -19.23
N SER A 53 -6.37 -5.89 -20.29
CA SER A 53 -5.81 -6.26 -21.59
C SER A 53 -4.33 -5.93 -21.73
N GLY A 54 -3.76 -5.24 -20.77
CA GLY A 54 -2.38 -4.77 -20.79
C GLY A 54 -1.50 -5.45 -19.76
N CYS A 55 -0.59 -4.65 -19.22
CA CYS A 55 0.36 -5.07 -18.18
C CYS A 55 0.06 -4.30 -16.89
N GLY A 56 0.36 -4.91 -15.76
CA GLY A 56 0.21 -4.27 -14.47
C GLY A 56 0.62 -5.16 -13.32
N PRO A 57 0.44 -4.69 -12.10
CA PRO A 57 0.86 -5.44 -10.92
C PRO A 57 -0.15 -6.52 -10.54
N VAL A 58 0.38 -7.64 -10.03
CA VAL A 58 -0.37 -8.63 -9.26
C VAL A 58 0.23 -8.70 -7.86
N LEU A 59 -0.62 -9.00 -6.88
CA LEU A 59 -0.18 -9.15 -5.51
C LEU A 59 0.44 -10.54 -5.35
N ALA A 60 1.74 -10.59 -5.09
CA ALA A 60 2.46 -11.85 -4.88
C ALA A 60 2.49 -12.26 -3.41
N GLY A 61 2.43 -11.31 -2.50
CA GLY A 61 2.41 -11.60 -1.08
C GLY A 61 2.06 -10.37 -0.27
N THR A 62 1.47 -10.58 0.90
CA THR A 62 1.15 -9.51 1.82
C THR A 62 1.06 -10.04 3.24
N ALA A 63 1.35 -9.16 4.20
CA ALA A 63 1.22 -9.46 5.62
C ALA A 63 0.93 -8.17 6.38
N CYS A 64 0.23 -8.30 7.50
CA CYS A 64 0.00 -7.20 8.43
C CYS A 64 0.29 -7.64 9.85
N VAL A 65 0.86 -6.74 10.63
CA VAL A 65 0.99 -6.87 12.08
C VAL A 65 0.09 -5.81 12.69
N PHE A 66 -0.85 -6.26 13.54
CA PHE A 66 -1.81 -5.40 14.22
C PHE A 66 -1.24 -5.07 15.60
N ARG A 67 -1.04 -3.78 15.89
CA ARG A 67 -0.40 -3.35 17.12
C ARG A 67 -1.38 -2.77 18.13
N LYS A 68 -2.34 -2.00 17.64
CA LYS A 68 -3.35 -1.35 18.46
C LYS A 68 -4.66 -1.34 17.68
N GLU A 69 -5.76 -1.67 18.35
CA GLU A 69 -7.07 -1.69 17.71
C GLU A 69 -7.47 -0.30 17.23
N ILE A 70 -8.13 -0.28 16.08
CA ILE A 70 -8.68 0.93 15.48
C ILE A 70 -10.19 0.89 15.65
N THR A 71 -10.71 1.92 16.32
CA THR A 71 -12.15 2.05 16.57
C THR A 71 -12.76 3.12 15.68
N TYR A 72 -14.02 2.93 15.33
CA TYR A 72 -14.78 3.92 14.56
C TYR A 72 -15.26 5.06 15.48
N PRO A 73 -15.29 6.32 15.04
CA PRO A 73 -14.83 6.78 13.73
C PRO A 73 -13.30 6.98 13.68
N ALA A 74 -12.74 6.84 12.49
CA ALA A 74 -11.32 7.08 12.29
C ALA A 74 -11.03 7.50 10.84
N THR A 75 -10.11 8.41 10.69
CA THR A 75 -9.42 8.66 9.42
C THR A 75 -8.00 8.14 9.58
N LEU A 76 -7.59 7.28 8.66
CA LEU A 76 -6.28 6.66 8.69
C LEU A 76 -5.38 7.28 7.64
N ASP A 77 -4.18 7.65 8.05
CA ASP A 77 -3.11 8.04 7.15
C ASP A 77 -2.15 6.86 7.04
N ILE A 78 -1.98 6.35 5.82
CA ILE A 78 -1.22 5.14 5.57
C ILE A 78 -0.03 5.49 4.68
N SER A 79 1.16 5.21 5.17
CA SER A 79 2.39 5.44 4.38
C SER A 79 2.54 4.39 3.30
N ILE A 80 3.14 4.80 2.18
CA ILE A 80 3.67 3.89 1.16
C ILE A 80 5.18 4.10 1.18
N GLU A 81 5.91 3.07 1.57
CA GLU A 81 7.35 3.13 1.77
C GLU A 81 8.05 2.15 0.84
N LEU A 82 9.15 2.56 0.26
CA LEU A 82 9.93 1.71 -0.65
C LEU A 82 10.91 0.84 0.13
N GLU A 83 10.69 -0.47 0.11
CA GLU A 83 11.67 -1.41 0.64
C GLU A 83 12.62 -1.89 -0.44
N LYS A 84 12.10 -2.34 -1.59
CA LYS A 84 12.93 -2.87 -2.67
C LYS A 84 12.26 -2.67 -4.03
N LEU A 85 13.05 -2.23 -4.99
CA LEU A 85 12.64 -2.05 -6.37
C LEU A 85 13.47 -3.00 -7.24
N GLY A 86 12.84 -4.07 -7.73
CA GLY A 86 13.47 -5.03 -8.65
C GLY A 86 13.11 -4.73 -10.09
N ARG A 87 13.46 -5.63 -11.00
CA ARG A 87 13.13 -5.47 -12.44
C ARG A 87 11.62 -5.51 -12.67
N SER A 88 10.94 -6.53 -12.11
CA SER A 88 9.50 -6.73 -12.24
C SER A 88 8.78 -6.70 -10.91
N SER A 89 9.50 -6.64 -9.79
CA SER A 89 8.92 -6.70 -8.46
C SER A 89 9.11 -5.40 -7.70
N LEU A 90 8.13 -5.06 -6.85
CA LEU A 90 8.15 -3.89 -6.00
C LEU A 90 7.71 -4.33 -4.61
N LYS A 91 8.58 -4.17 -3.62
CA LYS A 91 8.25 -4.48 -2.24
C LYS A 91 8.03 -3.18 -1.48
N LEU A 92 6.84 -3.05 -0.93
CA LEU A 92 6.40 -1.87 -0.20
C LEU A 92 6.17 -2.20 1.26
N ARG A 93 6.39 -1.21 2.11
CA ARG A 93 6.00 -1.23 3.52
C ARG A 93 4.97 -0.15 3.77
N HIS A 94 4.14 -0.37 4.76
CA HIS A 94 3.05 0.53 5.12
C HIS A 94 2.98 0.63 6.63
N HIS A 95 2.71 1.86 7.13
CA HIS A 95 2.38 2.09 8.52
C HIS A 95 1.04 2.81 8.59
N PHE A 96 0.16 2.33 9.46
CA PHE A 96 -1.17 2.90 9.67
C PHE A 96 -1.13 3.83 10.87
N TYR A 97 -1.54 5.08 10.65
CA TYR A 97 -1.67 6.09 11.70
C TYR A 97 -3.11 6.57 11.74
N ARG A 98 -3.62 6.85 12.93
CA ARG A 98 -4.85 7.64 13.06
C ARG A 98 -4.49 9.11 12.90
N ARG A 99 -5.32 9.84 12.17
CA ARG A 99 -5.10 11.29 12.00
C ARG A 99 -5.14 12.04 13.32
N ASP A 100 -5.95 11.57 14.27
CA ASP A 100 -6.07 12.16 15.61
C ASP A 100 -5.00 11.67 16.59
N ASP A 101 -4.10 10.77 16.14
CA ASP A 101 -3.01 10.24 16.97
C ASP A 101 -1.78 9.94 16.09
N PRO A 102 -1.21 10.95 15.41
CA PRO A 102 -0.22 10.73 14.34
C PRO A 102 1.13 10.18 14.80
N GLY A 103 1.40 10.22 16.09
CA GLY A 103 2.66 9.69 16.65
C GLY A 103 2.67 8.20 16.92
N VAL A 104 1.55 7.50 16.71
CA VAL A 104 1.40 6.08 17.07
C VAL A 104 1.16 5.23 15.84
N VAL A 105 1.94 4.17 15.68
CA VAL A 105 1.73 3.14 14.65
C VAL A 105 0.68 2.16 15.15
N TYR A 106 -0.46 2.11 14.47
CA TYR A 106 -1.57 1.20 14.81
C TYR A 106 -1.43 -0.16 14.15
N ALA A 107 -0.81 -0.21 12.97
CA ALA A 107 -0.54 -1.45 12.25
C ALA A 107 0.61 -1.23 11.28
N SER A 108 1.28 -2.32 10.90
CA SER A 108 2.33 -2.33 9.89
C SER A 108 1.99 -3.36 8.84
N GLY A 109 2.21 -3.03 7.58
CA GLY A 109 1.94 -3.92 6.47
C GLY A 109 3.14 -4.08 5.56
N GLU A 110 3.18 -5.20 4.83
CA GLU A 110 4.09 -5.37 3.71
C GLU A 110 3.33 -5.93 2.52
N VAL A 111 3.76 -5.53 1.33
CA VAL A 111 3.14 -5.90 0.06
C VAL A 111 4.25 -6.15 -0.93
N THR A 112 4.17 -7.28 -1.63
CA THR A 112 5.03 -7.57 -2.76
C THR A 112 4.18 -7.62 -4.02
N LEU A 113 4.48 -6.72 -4.96
CA LEU A 113 3.83 -6.64 -6.26
C LEU A 113 4.79 -7.17 -7.34
N VAL A 114 4.23 -7.87 -8.33
CA VAL A 114 4.98 -8.31 -9.52
C VAL A 114 4.23 -7.81 -10.74
N TRP A 115 4.94 -7.13 -11.63
CA TRP A 115 4.37 -6.68 -12.91
C TRP A 115 4.30 -7.86 -13.88
N VAL A 116 3.14 -8.03 -14.49
CA VAL A 116 2.87 -9.12 -15.44
C VAL A 116 2.13 -8.57 -16.67
N ASP A 117 2.27 -9.30 -17.76
CA ASP A 117 1.32 -9.22 -18.87
C ASP A 117 0.12 -10.09 -18.48
N TYR A 118 -1.04 -9.46 -18.32
CA TYR A 118 -2.24 -10.17 -17.82
C TYR A 118 -2.74 -11.25 -18.79
N GLN A 119 -2.53 -11.06 -20.08
CA GLN A 119 -2.94 -12.05 -21.09
C GLN A 119 -1.99 -13.24 -21.13
N ALA A 120 -0.70 -12.98 -21.14
CA ALA A 120 0.33 -14.01 -21.24
C ALA A 120 0.64 -14.69 -19.90
N GLY A 121 0.32 -14.03 -18.76
CA GLY A 121 0.65 -14.53 -17.44
C GLY A 121 2.14 -14.55 -17.12
N LYS A 122 2.93 -13.74 -17.84
CA LYS A 122 4.39 -13.66 -17.68
C LYS A 122 4.80 -12.36 -17.03
N SER A 123 5.86 -12.40 -16.22
CA SER A 123 6.41 -11.19 -15.62
C SER A 123 7.02 -10.28 -16.70
N VAL A 124 6.86 -8.99 -16.48
CA VAL A 124 7.43 -7.93 -17.34
C VAL A 124 8.14 -6.92 -16.46
N ALA A 125 8.99 -6.11 -17.08
CA ALA A 125 9.66 -5.03 -16.37
C ALA A 125 8.64 -3.99 -15.88
N ILE A 126 8.88 -3.43 -14.68
CA ILE A 126 8.12 -2.28 -14.20
C ILE A 126 8.29 -1.13 -15.20
N PRO A 127 7.18 -0.44 -15.59
CA PRO A 127 7.27 0.71 -16.50
C PRO A 127 8.29 1.75 -16.02
N GLU A 128 9.05 2.31 -16.95
CA GLU A 128 10.13 3.26 -16.65
C GLU A 128 9.65 4.51 -15.91
N ASP A 129 8.46 5.01 -16.24
CA ASP A 129 7.89 6.19 -15.57
C ASP A 129 7.52 5.90 -14.11
N ILE A 130 7.01 4.70 -13.81
CA ILE A 130 6.77 4.27 -12.43
C ILE A 130 8.10 4.14 -11.70
N ARG A 131 9.08 3.47 -12.31
CA ARG A 131 10.41 3.31 -11.73
C ARG A 131 11.04 4.65 -11.38
N ALA A 132 11.01 5.59 -12.32
CA ALA A 132 11.55 6.93 -12.13
C ALA A 132 10.83 7.67 -11.00
N ALA A 133 9.50 7.59 -10.96
CA ALA A 133 8.70 8.24 -9.91
C ALA A 133 9.04 7.68 -8.52
N VAL A 134 9.16 6.36 -8.40
CA VAL A 134 9.51 5.69 -7.14
C VAL A 134 10.93 6.07 -6.68
N GLU A 135 11.90 6.02 -7.58
CA GLU A 135 13.29 6.37 -7.26
C GLU A 135 13.41 7.84 -6.85
N THR A 136 12.77 8.74 -7.57
CA THR A 136 12.78 10.18 -7.26
C THR A 136 12.14 10.45 -5.90
N ALA A 137 10.98 9.87 -5.62
CA ALA A 137 10.30 10.05 -4.34
C ALA A 137 11.11 9.47 -3.17
N ALA A 138 11.74 8.32 -3.35
CA ALA A 138 12.57 7.69 -2.33
C ALA A 138 13.81 8.53 -2.01
N LYS A 139 14.43 9.14 -3.01
CA LYS A 139 15.59 10.05 -2.80
C LYS A 139 15.19 11.30 -2.04
N SER A 140 14.03 11.87 -2.35
CA SER A 140 13.52 13.07 -1.67
C SER A 140 13.17 12.81 -0.21
N ALA A 141 12.83 11.59 0.14
CA ALA A 141 12.48 11.18 1.51
C ALA A 141 13.72 10.83 2.35
N ALA A 142 14.85 10.62 1.72
CA ALA A 142 16.10 10.22 2.40
C ALA A 142 16.77 11.38 3.16
#